data_5730315f8b5d82aed664e76c9c5c76d1
#
_entry.id   5730315f8b5d82aed664e76c9c5c76d1
#
_cell.length_a   1.000
_cell.length_b   1.000
_cell.length_c   1.000
_cell.angle_alpha   90.00
_cell.angle_beta   90.00
_cell.angle_gamma   90.00
#
_symmetry.space_group_name_H-M   'P 1'
#
loop_
_entity.id
_entity.type
_entity.pdbx_description
1 polymer ?
#
loop_
_entity_poly.entity_id
_entity_poly.type
_entity_poly.pdbx_seq_one_letter_code
_entity_poly.pdbx_strand_id
1 'polypeptide(L)'
;GTAPKRMIKEWLENRSDKHLFEDSVGNDPSLMDVIKMVHPKPTNKNREAFYAYLLGKTYDATLLPLNVQEFEAFKKTPKGTRTVPNVPFQMLTALDLSTKEWTEIARNAKWHMTRMNLNTFERHGVFNENGMVDLIATRLRSEKDIKNAKVFPYQLFVAYMTATSAPVKVRNALQDAMEIATQNTPKITGKVFVGVDYSGSMTAPVTGNRGTATTTVNCNQVASLMAACIMRNSDD
;
A
#
# COMPACT_ATOMS: atom_id res chain seq x y z
N GLY A 1 0.13 -11.00 31.83
CA GLY A 1 0.78 -10.02 32.71
C GLY A 1 0.27 -8.60 32.53
N THR A 2 0.42 -7.76 33.56
CA THR A 2 -0.07 -6.36 33.55
C THR A 2 0.81 -5.41 32.71
N ALA A 3 2.11 -5.72 32.58
CA ALA A 3 3.07 -4.86 31.86
C ALA A 3 2.72 -4.66 30.39
N PRO A 4 2.46 -5.69 29.57
CA PRO A 4 2.05 -5.48 28.18
C PRO A 4 0.79 -4.63 28.03
N LYS A 5 -0.21 -4.87 28.88
CA LYS A 5 -1.45 -4.07 28.85
C LYS A 5 -1.20 -2.60 29.18
N ARG A 6 -0.30 -2.30 30.12
CA ARG A 6 0.07 -0.95 30.47
C ARG A 6 0.74 -0.24 29.28
N MET A 7 1.72 -0.88 28.66
CA MET A 7 2.42 -0.32 27.49
C MET A 7 1.45 -0.02 26.33
N ILE A 8 0.51 -0.91 26.07
CA ILE A 8 -0.50 -0.69 25.02
C ILE A 8 -1.43 0.48 25.39
N LYS A 9 -1.85 0.59 26.65
CA LYS A 9 -2.64 1.76 27.12
C LYS A 9 -1.89 3.07 26.93
N GLU A 10 -0.64 3.13 27.37
CA GLU A 10 0.23 4.31 27.21
C GLU A 10 0.41 4.65 25.72
N TRP A 11 0.58 3.66 24.85
CA TRP A 11 0.62 3.87 23.40
C TRP A 11 -0.68 4.45 22.87
N LEU A 12 -1.84 3.90 23.24
CA LEU A 12 -3.15 4.41 22.82
C LEU A 12 -3.39 5.85 23.31
N GLU A 13 -2.99 6.18 24.54
CA GLU A 13 -3.17 7.50 25.14
C GLU A 13 -2.30 8.57 24.46
N ASN A 14 -1.05 8.22 24.11
CA ASN A 14 -0.08 9.14 23.51
C ASN A 14 -0.23 9.28 21.98
N ARG A 15 -0.97 8.38 21.33
CA ARG A 15 -1.17 8.45 19.88
C ARG A 15 -2.30 9.42 19.54
N SER A 16 -2.11 10.24 18.50
CA SER A 16 -3.15 11.17 18.05
C SER A 16 -4.37 10.43 17.49
N ASP A 17 -5.54 11.03 17.59
CA ASP A 17 -6.79 10.47 17.05
C ASP A 17 -6.70 10.20 15.54
N LYS A 18 -6.03 11.10 14.81
CA LYS A 18 -5.77 10.91 13.38
C LYS A 18 -5.02 9.61 13.09
N HIS A 19 -3.91 9.38 13.78
CA HIS A 19 -3.12 8.17 13.58
C HIS A 19 -3.86 6.91 14.07
N LEU A 20 -4.63 7.01 15.18
CA LEU A 20 -5.46 5.89 15.62
C LEU A 20 -6.53 5.53 14.59
N PHE A 21 -7.10 6.53 13.90
CA PHE A 21 -8.04 6.28 12.82
C PHE A 21 -7.34 5.59 11.64
N GLU A 22 -6.16 6.05 11.27
CA GLU A 22 -5.33 5.41 10.24
C GLU A 22 -4.99 3.94 10.62
N ASP A 23 -4.68 3.68 11.89
CA ASP A 23 -4.34 2.36 12.41
C ASP A 23 -5.59 1.45 12.61
N SER A 24 -6.81 1.97 12.44
CA SER A 24 -8.04 1.18 12.63
C SER A 24 -8.31 0.17 11.53
N VAL A 25 -7.54 0.22 10.43
CA VAL A 25 -7.65 -0.71 9.30
C VAL A 25 -6.33 -1.40 8.99
N GLY A 26 -6.42 -2.61 8.42
CA GLY A 26 -5.26 -3.35 7.91
C GLY A 26 -4.39 -4.01 8.98
N ASN A 27 -4.85 -4.08 10.23
CA ASN A 27 -4.13 -4.71 11.34
C ASN A 27 -4.91 -5.90 11.91
N ASP A 28 -4.17 -6.92 12.36
CA ASP A 28 -4.70 -8.07 13.09
C ASP A 28 -3.79 -8.29 14.33
N PRO A 29 -4.31 -8.21 15.56
CA PRO A 29 -5.70 -7.85 15.90
C PRO A 29 -6.10 -6.43 15.49
N SER A 30 -7.40 -6.20 15.27
CA SER A 30 -7.91 -4.88 14.93
C SER A 30 -7.77 -3.91 16.12
N LEU A 31 -7.72 -2.59 15.82
CA LEU A 31 -7.68 -1.57 16.88
C LEU A 31 -8.89 -1.69 17.83
N MET A 32 -10.06 -2.08 17.29
CA MET A 32 -11.24 -2.35 18.09
C MET A 32 -11.00 -3.48 19.11
N ASP A 33 -10.36 -4.58 18.68
CA ASP A 33 -10.05 -5.71 19.55
C ASP A 33 -9.03 -5.33 20.62
N VAL A 34 -8.03 -4.54 20.23
CA VAL A 34 -7.04 -4.00 21.18
C VAL A 34 -7.73 -3.15 22.25
N ILE A 35 -8.62 -2.21 21.85
CA ILE A 35 -9.39 -1.40 22.80
C ILE A 35 -10.24 -2.26 23.74
N LYS A 36 -10.93 -3.27 23.19
CA LYS A 36 -11.71 -4.21 24.02
C LYS A 36 -10.86 -5.04 25.00
N MET A 37 -9.61 -5.31 24.63
CA MET A 37 -8.70 -6.14 25.44
C MET A 37 -8.08 -5.37 26.60
N VAL A 38 -7.72 -4.10 26.38
CA VAL A 38 -6.94 -3.32 27.34
C VAL A 38 -7.79 -2.32 28.13
N HIS A 39 -9.01 -1.99 27.68
CA HIS A 39 -9.91 -1.02 28.27
C HIS A 39 -9.22 0.31 28.63
N PRO A 40 -8.71 1.06 27.63
CA PRO A 40 -8.07 2.35 27.88
C PRO A 40 -9.10 3.35 28.41
N LYS A 41 -8.69 4.21 29.34
CA LYS A 41 -9.54 5.32 29.78
C LYS A 41 -9.44 6.45 28.77
N PRO A 42 -10.56 7.02 28.29
CA PRO A 42 -10.52 8.20 27.44
C PRO A 42 -9.87 9.37 28.16
N THR A 43 -9.01 10.12 27.50
CA THR A 43 -8.33 11.30 28.06
C THR A 43 -9.22 12.54 28.09
N ASN A 44 -10.23 12.57 27.22
CA ASN A 44 -11.21 13.65 27.10
C ASN A 44 -12.48 13.16 26.38
N LYS A 45 -13.49 14.03 26.27
CA LYS A 45 -14.79 13.71 25.62
C LYS A 45 -14.64 13.36 24.13
N ASN A 46 -13.73 14.00 23.42
CA ASN A 46 -13.47 13.70 22.01
C ASN A 46 -12.92 12.26 21.86
N ARG A 47 -11.96 11.89 22.70
CA ARG A 47 -11.41 10.52 22.72
C ARG A 47 -12.47 9.49 23.14
N GLU A 48 -13.36 9.84 24.04
CA GLU A 48 -14.49 8.98 24.43
C GLU A 48 -15.44 8.73 23.25
N ALA A 49 -15.86 9.79 22.56
CA ALA A 49 -16.68 9.69 21.36
C ALA A 49 -16.00 8.88 20.25
N PHE A 50 -14.69 9.07 20.07
CA PHE A 50 -13.93 8.34 19.07
C PHE A 50 -13.80 6.84 19.42
N TYR A 51 -13.56 6.47 20.67
CA TYR A 51 -13.57 5.07 21.06
C TYR A 51 -14.98 4.45 20.92
N ALA A 52 -16.03 5.19 21.25
CA ALA A 52 -17.40 4.75 21.04
C ALA A 52 -17.69 4.49 19.55
N TYR A 53 -17.26 5.38 18.66
CA TYR A 53 -17.33 5.21 17.21
C TYR A 53 -16.62 3.91 16.75
N LEU A 54 -15.36 3.69 17.15
CA LEU A 54 -14.59 2.50 16.80
C LEU A 54 -15.23 1.20 17.33
N LEU A 55 -15.89 1.28 18.49
CA LEU A 55 -16.57 0.14 19.10
C LEU A 55 -18.00 -0.08 18.61
N GLY A 56 -18.51 0.74 17.69
CA GLY A 56 -19.89 0.68 17.21
C GLY A 56 -20.94 1.03 18.26
N LYS A 57 -20.58 1.84 19.28
CA LYS A 57 -21.49 2.33 20.32
C LYS A 57 -22.09 3.67 19.94
N THR A 58 -23.07 4.16 20.69
CA THR A 58 -23.61 5.52 20.54
C THR A 58 -22.55 6.57 20.87
N TYR A 59 -22.42 7.60 20.05
CA TYR A 59 -21.45 8.68 20.19
C TYR A 59 -22.03 10.03 19.69
N ASP A 60 -21.43 11.11 20.14
CA ASP A 60 -21.69 12.45 19.59
C ASP A 60 -20.78 12.68 18.37
N ALA A 61 -21.38 12.78 17.19
CA ALA A 61 -20.66 12.95 15.93
C ALA A 61 -19.87 14.26 15.85
N THR A 62 -20.28 15.31 16.60
CA THR A 62 -19.60 16.61 16.63
C THR A 62 -18.27 16.58 17.38
N LEU A 63 -18.09 15.57 18.24
CA LEU A 63 -16.86 15.35 19.02
C LEU A 63 -15.85 14.43 18.32
N LEU A 64 -16.20 13.86 17.17
CA LEU A 64 -15.28 13.01 16.41
C LEU A 64 -14.11 13.82 15.84
N PRO A 65 -12.94 13.20 15.65
CA PRO A 65 -11.83 13.80 14.91
C PRO A 65 -12.25 14.24 13.50
N LEU A 66 -11.70 15.36 13.02
CA LEU A 66 -12.11 15.95 11.73
C LEU A 66 -12.03 14.97 10.56
N ASN A 67 -10.95 14.20 10.47
CA ASN A 67 -10.77 13.19 9.41
C ASN A 67 -11.83 12.08 9.47
N VAL A 68 -12.35 11.75 10.65
CA VAL A 68 -13.46 10.79 10.82
C VAL A 68 -14.76 11.43 10.33
N GLN A 69 -15.01 12.69 10.71
CA GLN A 69 -16.20 13.44 10.26
C GLN A 69 -16.20 13.58 8.73
N GLU A 70 -15.07 13.93 8.13
CA GLU A 70 -14.90 14.02 6.66
C GLU A 70 -15.17 12.68 5.98
N PHE A 71 -14.67 11.58 6.54
CA PHE A 71 -14.91 10.23 6.00
C PHE A 71 -16.39 9.83 6.10
N GLU A 72 -17.04 10.10 7.22
CA GLU A 72 -18.47 9.83 7.39
C GLU A 72 -19.35 10.69 6.47
N ALA A 73 -18.98 11.96 6.27
CA ALA A 73 -19.63 12.84 5.31
C ALA A 73 -19.43 12.34 3.87
N PHE A 74 -18.22 11.91 3.53
CA PHE A 74 -17.90 11.33 2.23
C PHE A 74 -18.79 10.12 1.91
N LYS A 75 -19.02 9.21 2.87
CA LYS A 75 -19.90 8.06 2.67
C LYS A 75 -21.35 8.44 2.37
N LYS A 76 -21.82 9.54 2.93
CA LYS A 76 -23.21 10.03 2.77
C LYS A 76 -23.43 10.89 1.52
N THR A 77 -22.36 11.48 0.98
CA THR A 77 -22.42 12.37 -0.17
C THR A 77 -22.55 11.55 -1.47
N PRO A 78 -23.35 11.98 -2.46
CA PRO A 78 -23.52 11.26 -3.72
C PRO A 78 -22.22 11.03 -4.46
N LYS A 79 -22.07 9.84 -5.04
CA LYS A 79 -20.94 9.40 -5.84
C LYS A 79 -20.65 10.39 -6.99
N GLY A 80 -19.38 10.71 -7.19
CA GLY A 80 -18.90 11.60 -8.25
C GLY A 80 -18.98 13.10 -7.94
N THR A 81 -19.63 13.51 -6.82
CA THR A 81 -19.73 14.92 -6.41
C THR A 81 -18.94 15.26 -5.15
N ARG A 82 -18.44 14.25 -4.48
CA ARG A 82 -17.69 14.34 -3.21
C ARG A 82 -16.20 14.46 -3.43
N THR A 83 -15.51 15.13 -2.50
CA THR A 83 -14.05 15.22 -2.44
C THR A 83 -13.50 14.05 -1.62
N VAL A 84 -12.45 13.41 -2.11
CA VAL A 84 -11.84 12.25 -1.43
C VAL A 84 -11.15 12.71 -0.14
N PRO A 85 -11.53 12.18 1.04
CA PRO A 85 -10.89 12.53 2.30
C PRO A 85 -9.50 11.94 2.42
N ASN A 86 -8.65 12.58 3.22
CA ASN A 86 -7.30 12.09 3.49
C ASN A 86 -7.34 10.99 4.56
N VAL A 87 -7.70 9.79 4.14
CA VAL A 87 -7.78 8.59 4.98
C VAL A 87 -7.02 7.43 4.33
N PRO A 88 -6.71 6.35 5.06
CA PRO A 88 -6.09 5.17 4.49
C PRO A 88 -6.85 4.63 3.27
N PHE A 89 -6.09 4.25 2.26
CA PHE A 89 -6.64 3.74 1.00
C PHE A 89 -7.61 2.58 1.19
N GLN A 90 -7.32 1.70 2.15
CA GLN A 90 -8.16 0.54 2.46
C GLN A 90 -9.59 0.93 2.87
N MET A 91 -9.78 2.08 3.51
CA MET A 91 -11.11 2.58 3.86
C MET A 91 -11.90 3.02 2.62
N LEU A 92 -11.21 3.58 1.62
CA LEU A 92 -11.82 4.07 0.39
C LEU A 92 -12.20 2.91 -0.55
N THR A 93 -11.34 1.88 -0.66
CA THR A 93 -11.58 0.76 -1.58
C THR A 93 -12.77 -0.13 -1.21
N ALA A 94 -13.26 -0.04 0.01
CA ALA A 94 -14.48 -0.72 0.45
C ALA A 94 -15.77 0.00 -0.02
N LEU A 95 -15.65 1.21 -0.61
CA LEU A 95 -16.77 2.02 -1.04
C LEU A 95 -16.95 1.95 -2.56
N ASP A 96 -18.19 2.18 -3.03
CA ASP A 96 -18.43 2.37 -4.45
C ASP A 96 -17.97 3.77 -4.87
N LEU A 97 -16.89 3.82 -5.68
CA LEU A 97 -16.23 5.03 -6.13
C LEU A 97 -16.42 5.24 -7.64
N SER A 98 -16.56 6.50 -8.05
CA SER A 98 -16.56 6.90 -9.46
C SER A 98 -15.16 6.99 -10.04
N THR A 99 -15.04 7.03 -11.37
CA THR A 99 -13.75 7.31 -12.05
C THR A 99 -13.09 8.59 -11.53
N LYS A 100 -13.89 9.65 -11.30
CA LYS A 100 -13.39 10.93 -10.77
C LYS A 100 -12.71 10.75 -9.40
N GLU A 101 -13.33 10.01 -8.48
CA GLU A 101 -12.78 9.73 -7.15
C GLU A 101 -11.54 8.83 -7.23
N TRP A 102 -11.57 7.81 -8.09
CA TRP A 102 -10.39 6.98 -8.36
C TRP A 102 -9.23 7.80 -8.94
N THR A 103 -9.53 8.76 -9.80
CA THR A 103 -8.53 9.67 -10.38
C THR A 103 -7.92 10.58 -9.32
N GLU A 104 -8.73 11.11 -8.41
CA GLU A 104 -8.25 11.89 -7.27
C GLU A 104 -7.37 11.05 -6.34
N ILE A 105 -7.78 9.82 -6.02
CA ILE A 105 -6.99 8.86 -5.26
C ILE A 105 -5.65 8.59 -5.96
N ALA A 106 -5.66 8.31 -7.26
CA ALA A 106 -4.46 8.03 -8.04
C ALA A 106 -3.53 9.25 -8.12
N ARG A 107 -4.11 10.46 -8.22
CA ARG A 107 -3.35 11.74 -8.22
C ARG A 107 -2.61 11.95 -6.92
N ASN A 108 -3.22 11.63 -5.79
CA ASN A 108 -2.67 11.80 -4.44
C ASN A 108 -1.87 10.57 -3.94
N ALA A 109 -1.91 9.46 -4.67
CA ALA A 109 -1.24 8.23 -4.28
C ALA A 109 0.28 8.43 -4.14
N LYS A 110 0.87 7.84 -3.10
CA LYS A 110 2.33 7.72 -2.97
C LYS A 110 2.86 6.66 -3.94
N TRP A 111 4.18 6.66 -4.16
CA TRP A 111 4.85 5.78 -5.10
C TRP A 111 4.47 4.29 -4.91
N HIS A 112 4.58 3.77 -3.69
CA HIS A 112 4.29 2.37 -3.40
C HIS A 112 2.82 2.01 -3.71
N MET A 113 1.89 2.86 -3.29
CA MET A 113 0.47 2.69 -3.59
C MET A 113 0.21 2.73 -5.10
N THR A 114 0.85 3.65 -5.84
CA THR A 114 0.73 3.74 -7.29
C THR A 114 1.13 2.42 -7.94
N ARG A 115 2.31 1.89 -7.61
CA ARG A 115 2.81 0.61 -8.15
C ARG A 115 1.87 -0.56 -7.88
N MET A 116 1.31 -0.63 -6.68
CA MET A 116 0.45 -1.74 -6.26
C MET A 116 -0.95 -1.72 -6.87
N ASN A 117 -1.40 -0.57 -7.41
CA ASN A 117 -2.78 -0.37 -7.83
C ASN A 117 -2.95 -0.08 -9.33
N LEU A 118 -1.95 -0.35 -10.17
CA LEU A 118 -2.02 -0.08 -11.62
C LEU A 118 -3.22 -0.76 -12.28
N ASN A 119 -3.48 -2.03 -11.99
CA ASN A 119 -4.63 -2.75 -12.53
C ASN A 119 -5.97 -2.22 -11.99
N THR A 120 -5.98 -1.71 -10.77
CA THR A 120 -7.16 -1.06 -10.18
C THR A 120 -7.43 0.26 -10.89
N PHE A 121 -6.39 1.05 -11.14
CA PHE A 121 -6.52 2.31 -11.88
C PHE A 121 -6.99 2.10 -13.31
N GLU A 122 -6.47 1.07 -14.00
CA GLU A 122 -6.95 0.69 -15.34
C GLU A 122 -8.43 0.32 -15.31
N ARG A 123 -8.81 -0.60 -14.44
CA ARG A 123 -10.20 -1.07 -14.32
C ARG A 123 -11.19 0.04 -14.03
N HIS A 124 -10.78 1.10 -13.33
CA HIS A 124 -11.63 2.24 -12.99
C HIS A 124 -11.48 3.43 -13.94
N GLY A 125 -10.79 3.23 -15.09
CA GLY A 125 -10.70 4.23 -16.16
C GLY A 125 -9.80 5.43 -15.85
N VAL A 126 -8.92 5.34 -14.83
CA VAL A 126 -8.03 6.44 -14.42
C VAL A 126 -7.09 6.85 -15.56
N PHE A 127 -6.62 5.90 -16.37
CA PHE A 127 -5.71 6.20 -17.48
C PHE A 127 -6.37 6.89 -18.66
N ASN A 128 -7.71 6.95 -18.70
CA ASN A 128 -8.46 7.72 -19.70
C ASN A 128 -8.55 9.21 -19.34
N GLU A 129 -8.23 9.54 -18.09
CA GLU A 129 -8.28 10.91 -17.60
C GLU A 129 -7.01 11.69 -18.00
N ASN A 130 -7.22 12.96 -18.36
CA ASN A 130 -6.15 13.80 -18.91
C ASN A 130 -4.94 13.92 -17.97
N GLY A 131 -3.75 13.67 -18.51
CA GLY A 131 -2.47 13.78 -17.81
C GLY A 131 -2.18 12.66 -16.80
N MET A 132 -3.10 11.70 -16.55
CA MET A 132 -2.89 10.67 -15.55
C MET A 132 -1.85 9.64 -15.95
N VAL A 133 -1.77 9.28 -17.23
CA VAL A 133 -0.73 8.39 -17.74
C VAL A 133 0.65 9.00 -17.50
N ASP A 134 0.82 10.29 -17.77
CA ASP A 134 2.09 11.00 -17.62
C ASP A 134 2.48 11.17 -16.15
N LEU A 135 1.52 11.53 -15.32
CA LEU A 135 1.72 11.66 -13.88
C LEU A 135 2.15 10.33 -13.25
N ILE A 136 1.46 9.24 -13.56
CA ILE A 136 1.76 7.91 -13.01
C ILE A 136 3.12 7.41 -13.55
N ALA A 137 3.39 7.56 -14.83
CA ALA A 137 4.67 7.16 -15.42
C ALA A 137 5.85 7.94 -14.82
N THR A 138 5.71 9.26 -14.65
CA THR A 138 6.73 10.10 -14.01
C THR A 138 6.96 9.69 -12.56
N ARG A 139 5.88 9.45 -11.82
CA ARG A 139 5.99 8.98 -10.42
C ARG A 139 6.71 7.65 -10.32
N LEU A 140 6.39 6.68 -11.18
CA LEU A 140 7.05 5.37 -11.17
C LEU A 140 8.56 5.46 -11.42
N ARG A 141 9.01 6.45 -12.21
CA ARG A 141 10.44 6.73 -12.51
C ARG A 141 11.16 7.51 -11.42
N SER A 142 10.47 7.94 -10.35
CA SER A 142 11.08 8.74 -9.29
C SER A 142 12.19 7.95 -8.58
N GLU A 143 13.44 8.25 -8.92
CA GLU A 143 14.62 7.60 -8.32
C GLU A 143 14.65 7.76 -6.80
N LYS A 144 14.30 8.96 -6.31
CA LYS A 144 14.18 9.26 -4.88
C LYS A 144 13.19 8.32 -4.19
N ASP A 145 12.01 8.12 -4.79
CA ASP A 145 10.97 7.32 -4.17
C ASP A 145 11.28 5.82 -4.27
N ILE A 146 11.90 5.37 -5.36
CA ILE A 146 12.37 3.99 -5.54
C ILE A 146 13.41 3.63 -4.46
N LYS A 147 14.38 4.52 -4.24
CA LYS A 147 15.40 4.37 -3.19
C LYS A 147 14.80 4.37 -1.79
N ASN A 148 13.91 5.32 -1.50
CA ASN A 148 13.23 5.43 -0.21
C ASN A 148 12.33 4.23 0.09
N ALA A 149 11.64 3.71 -0.92
CA ALA A 149 10.79 2.52 -0.80
C ALA A 149 11.59 1.23 -0.63
N LYS A 150 12.92 1.27 -0.87
CA LYS A 150 13.80 0.09 -0.84
C LYS A 150 13.24 -1.09 -1.63
N VAL A 151 12.57 -0.78 -2.74
CA VAL A 151 11.95 -1.80 -3.59
C VAL A 151 13.03 -2.57 -4.35
N PHE A 152 12.87 -3.87 -4.42
CA PHE A 152 13.75 -4.73 -5.21
C PHE A 152 13.25 -4.90 -6.65
N PRO A 153 14.15 -5.13 -7.61
CA PRO A 153 13.80 -5.31 -9.02
C PRO A 153 12.68 -6.33 -9.26
N TYR A 154 12.66 -7.45 -8.52
CA TYR A 154 11.64 -8.47 -8.70
C TYR A 154 10.21 -7.98 -8.41
N GLN A 155 10.05 -7.05 -7.47
CA GLN A 155 8.74 -6.49 -7.14
C GLN A 155 8.18 -5.62 -8.28
N LEU A 156 9.07 -4.97 -9.03
CA LEU A 156 8.73 -4.21 -10.24
C LEU A 156 8.51 -5.14 -11.43
N PHE A 157 9.27 -6.22 -11.52
CA PHE A 157 9.05 -7.26 -12.51
C PHE A 157 7.65 -7.89 -12.36
N VAL A 158 7.24 -8.24 -11.14
CA VAL A 158 5.89 -8.73 -10.87
C VAL A 158 4.84 -7.70 -11.31
N ALA A 159 5.03 -6.42 -10.95
CA ALA A 159 4.12 -5.35 -11.35
C ALA A 159 4.04 -5.21 -12.88
N TYR A 160 5.17 -5.27 -13.59
CA TYR A 160 5.25 -5.23 -15.06
C TYR A 160 4.50 -6.40 -15.71
N MET A 161 4.72 -7.60 -15.20
CA MET A 161 4.10 -8.84 -15.74
C MET A 161 2.60 -8.90 -15.47
N THR A 162 2.12 -8.25 -14.43
CA THR A 162 0.70 -8.25 -14.06
C THR A 162 -0.07 -7.06 -14.62
N ALA A 163 0.58 -5.93 -14.91
CA ALA A 163 -0.05 -4.73 -15.47
C ALA A 163 -0.13 -4.78 -17.01
N THR A 164 -0.67 -5.87 -17.55
CA THR A 164 -0.67 -6.13 -19.00
C THR A 164 -1.53 -5.16 -19.80
N SER A 165 -2.63 -4.68 -19.22
CA SER A 165 -3.56 -3.73 -19.83
C SER A 165 -3.19 -2.26 -19.58
N ALA A 166 -2.19 -1.98 -18.75
CA ALA A 166 -1.75 -0.62 -18.50
C ALA A 166 -1.12 0.03 -19.76
N PRO A 167 -1.26 1.36 -19.94
CA PRO A 167 -0.68 2.06 -21.08
C PRO A 167 0.81 1.79 -21.25
N VAL A 168 1.28 1.72 -22.50
CA VAL A 168 2.68 1.43 -22.84
C VAL A 168 3.64 2.34 -22.09
N LYS A 169 3.32 3.64 -21.94
CA LYS A 169 4.15 4.60 -21.20
C LYS A 169 4.32 4.24 -19.72
N VAL A 170 3.27 3.70 -19.08
CA VAL A 170 3.30 3.22 -17.69
C VAL A 170 4.12 1.94 -17.58
N ARG A 171 3.96 1.01 -18.54
CA ARG A 171 4.74 -0.22 -18.58
C ARG A 171 6.22 0.04 -18.79
N ASN A 172 6.57 0.95 -19.70
CA ASN A 172 7.96 1.39 -19.90
C ASN A 172 8.52 2.04 -18.62
N ALA A 173 7.70 2.81 -17.89
CA ALA A 173 8.12 3.38 -16.62
C ALA A 173 8.42 2.34 -15.54
N LEU A 174 7.74 1.18 -15.55
CA LEU A 174 8.08 0.05 -14.67
C LEU A 174 9.42 -0.59 -15.04
N GLN A 175 9.76 -0.66 -16.33
CA GLN A 175 11.07 -1.15 -16.79
C GLN A 175 12.18 -0.20 -16.34
N ASP A 176 12.01 1.11 -16.55
CA ASP A 176 12.97 2.13 -16.10
C ASP A 176 13.14 2.09 -14.58
N ALA A 177 12.03 1.94 -13.83
CA ALA A 177 12.04 1.81 -12.38
C ALA A 177 12.77 0.53 -11.92
N MET A 178 12.64 -0.57 -12.66
CA MET A 178 13.34 -1.83 -12.38
C MET A 178 14.85 -1.65 -12.53
N GLU A 179 15.28 -0.95 -13.55
CA GLU A 179 16.70 -0.61 -13.76
C GLU A 179 17.24 0.24 -12.59
N ILE A 180 16.50 1.28 -12.19
CA ILE A 180 16.88 2.10 -11.03
C ILE A 180 16.93 1.26 -9.76
N ALA A 181 15.98 0.36 -9.56
CA ALA A 181 15.90 -0.49 -8.37
C ALA A 181 17.04 -1.51 -8.24
N THR A 182 17.80 -1.79 -9.31
CA THR A 182 19.01 -2.61 -9.21
C THR A 182 20.00 -2.06 -8.19
N GLN A 183 20.03 -0.73 -8.03
CA GLN A 183 20.88 -0.05 -7.03
C GLN A 183 20.51 -0.39 -5.58
N ASN A 184 19.30 -0.90 -5.34
CA ASN A 184 18.86 -1.36 -4.01
C ASN A 184 19.33 -2.80 -3.69
N THR A 185 19.90 -3.50 -4.68
CA THR A 185 20.48 -4.83 -4.49
C THR A 185 21.80 -4.70 -3.75
N PRO A 186 22.06 -5.51 -2.71
CA PRO A 186 23.32 -5.46 -1.99
C PRO A 186 24.52 -5.62 -2.92
N LYS A 187 25.54 -4.77 -2.73
CA LYS A 187 26.83 -4.92 -3.37
C LYS A 187 27.67 -5.89 -2.55
N ILE A 188 28.19 -6.92 -3.20
CA ILE A 188 29.06 -7.91 -2.59
C ILE A 188 30.47 -7.72 -3.16
N THR A 189 31.46 -7.55 -2.29
CA THR A 189 32.87 -7.39 -2.68
C THR A 189 33.57 -8.75 -2.77
N GLY A 190 34.47 -8.89 -3.74
CA GLY A 190 35.24 -10.13 -3.98
C GLY A 190 34.54 -11.05 -5.00
N LYS A 191 35.09 -12.26 -5.17
CA LYS A 191 34.53 -13.25 -6.12
C LYS A 191 33.20 -13.75 -5.62
N VAL A 192 32.17 -13.61 -6.44
CA VAL A 192 30.78 -14.01 -6.14
C VAL A 192 30.36 -15.16 -7.04
N PHE A 193 29.88 -16.24 -6.43
CA PHE A 193 29.25 -17.36 -7.13
C PHE A 193 27.76 -17.36 -6.77
N VAL A 194 26.89 -17.21 -7.75
CA VAL A 194 25.44 -17.22 -7.56
C VAL A 194 24.87 -18.52 -8.08
N GLY A 195 24.45 -19.40 -7.18
CA GLY A 195 23.72 -20.62 -7.51
C GLY A 195 22.21 -20.35 -7.57
N VAL A 196 21.59 -20.68 -8.70
CA VAL A 196 20.13 -20.55 -8.88
C VAL A 196 19.51 -21.94 -8.89
N ASP A 197 18.55 -22.16 -7.98
CA ASP A 197 17.79 -23.40 -7.93
C ASP A 197 16.70 -23.38 -9.03
N TYR A 198 16.69 -24.41 -9.88
CA TYR A 198 15.70 -24.64 -10.94
C TYR A 198 14.88 -25.92 -10.72
N SER A 199 14.80 -26.41 -9.49
CA SER A 199 13.97 -27.56 -9.12
C SER A 199 12.49 -27.32 -9.45
N GLY A 200 11.71 -28.40 -9.54
CA GLY A 200 10.28 -28.33 -9.87
C GLY A 200 9.47 -27.44 -8.90
N SER A 201 9.85 -27.38 -7.63
CA SER A 201 9.21 -26.50 -6.62
C SER A 201 9.34 -25.01 -6.96
N MET A 202 10.39 -24.61 -7.68
CA MET A 202 10.61 -23.23 -8.10
C MET A 202 9.66 -22.74 -9.21
N THR A 203 8.84 -23.60 -9.78
CA THR A 203 7.75 -23.22 -10.69
C THR A 203 6.54 -22.64 -9.96
N ALA A 204 6.51 -22.72 -8.63
CA ALA A 204 5.45 -22.15 -7.80
C ALA A 204 5.34 -20.63 -8.01
N PRO A 205 4.10 -20.06 -7.97
CA PRO A 205 3.89 -18.62 -8.04
C PRO A 205 4.59 -17.89 -6.90
N VAL A 206 5.37 -16.84 -7.21
CA VAL A 206 6.17 -16.10 -6.21
C VAL A 206 5.33 -15.43 -5.11
N THR A 207 4.05 -15.13 -5.39
CA THR A 207 3.12 -14.55 -4.41
C THR A 207 2.25 -15.59 -3.71
N GLY A 208 2.53 -16.88 -3.90
CA GLY A 208 1.69 -17.99 -3.47
C GLY A 208 0.39 -18.12 -4.25
N ASN A 209 -0.34 -19.19 -4.00
CA ASN A 209 -1.63 -19.44 -4.64
C ASN A 209 -2.73 -18.57 -4.01
N ARG A 210 -3.38 -17.73 -4.82
CA ARG A 210 -4.43 -16.79 -4.41
C ARG A 210 -5.67 -16.87 -5.31
N GLY A 211 -5.99 -18.06 -5.81
CA GLY A 211 -7.07 -18.25 -6.77
C GLY A 211 -6.86 -17.42 -8.03
N THR A 212 -7.85 -16.66 -8.45
CA THR A 212 -7.79 -15.79 -9.65
C THR A 212 -6.79 -14.62 -9.52
N ALA A 213 -6.35 -14.30 -8.31
CA ALA A 213 -5.35 -13.26 -8.05
C ALA A 213 -3.90 -13.82 -8.01
N THR A 214 -3.72 -15.10 -8.35
CA THR A 214 -2.39 -15.72 -8.43
C THR A 214 -1.59 -15.11 -9.56
N THR A 215 -0.35 -14.67 -9.27
CA THR A 215 0.54 -14.17 -10.32
C THR A 215 1.06 -15.30 -11.20
N THR A 216 1.29 -14.99 -12.48
CA THR A 216 1.97 -15.90 -13.43
C THR A 216 3.49 -15.91 -13.22
N VAL A 217 4.04 -14.97 -12.44
CA VAL A 217 5.47 -14.92 -12.13
C VAL A 217 5.82 -15.99 -11.11
N ASN A 218 6.75 -16.86 -11.47
CA ASN A 218 7.21 -17.96 -10.63
C ASN A 218 8.55 -17.65 -9.92
N CYS A 219 8.91 -18.50 -8.96
CA CYS A 219 10.12 -18.33 -8.17
C CYS A 219 11.39 -18.43 -9.02
N ASN A 220 11.43 -19.24 -10.07
CA ASN A 220 12.58 -19.34 -11.00
C ASN A 220 12.87 -17.99 -11.66
N GLN A 221 11.84 -17.31 -12.15
CA GLN A 221 12.00 -16.01 -12.81
C GLN A 221 12.55 -14.96 -11.86
N VAL A 222 12.05 -14.95 -10.62
CA VAL A 222 12.53 -14.04 -9.58
C VAL A 222 13.96 -14.37 -9.17
N ALA A 223 14.29 -15.65 -8.97
CA ALA A 223 15.64 -16.09 -8.62
C ALA A 223 16.66 -15.71 -9.71
N SER A 224 16.32 -15.93 -10.98
CA SER A 224 17.16 -15.56 -12.12
C SER A 224 17.38 -14.05 -12.21
N LEU A 225 16.32 -13.25 -12.02
CA LEU A 225 16.42 -11.78 -12.01
C LEU A 225 17.31 -11.29 -10.86
N MET A 226 17.13 -11.85 -9.66
CA MET A 226 17.94 -11.48 -8.49
C MET A 226 19.41 -11.88 -8.68
N ALA A 227 19.68 -13.05 -9.25
CA ALA A 227 21.03 -13.47 -9.60
C ALA A 227 21.69 -12.48 -10.56
N ALA A 228 21.00 -12.10 -11.63
CA ALA A 228 21.49 -11.12 -12.60
C ALA A 228 21.78 -9.75 -11.93
N CYS A 229 20.91 -9.30 -11.01
CA CYS A 229 21.10 -8.04 -10.28
C CYS A 229 22.31 -8.10 -9.33
N ILE A 230 22.53 -9.22 -8.64
CA ILE A 230 23.67 -9.42 -7.77
C ILE A 230 24.97 -9.42 -8.58
N MET A 231 25.02 -10.19 -9.67
CA MET A 231 26.18 -10.25 -10.56
C MET A 231 26.51 -8.89 -11.17
N ARG A 232 25.49 -8.12 -11.56
CA ARG A 232 25.67 -6.77 -12.12
C ARG A 232 26.21 -5.76 -11.12
N ASN A 233 25.84 -5.88 -9.85
CA ASN A 233 26.23 -4.97 -8.78
C ASN A 233 27.49 -5.38 -8.01
N SER A 234 28.00 -6.59 -8.23
CA SER A 234 29.20 -7.09 -7.57
C SER A 234 30.43 -6.74 -8.40
N ASP A 235 31.53 -6.45 -7.70
CA ASP A 235 32.84 -6.31 -8.34
C ASP A 235 33.36 -7.72 -8.68
N ASP A 236 34.08 -7.89 -9.78
CA ASP A 236 34.67 -9.14 -10.27
C ASP A 236 35.51 -9.88 -9.22
#